data_d73f76969fecf6e9f3cf80b4d14847ee
#
_entry.id   d73f76969fecf6e9f3cf80b4d14847ee
#
_cell.length_a   1.000
_cell.length_b   1.000
_cell.length_c   1.000
_cell.angle_alpha   90.00
_cell.angle_beta   90.00
_cell.angle_gamma   90.00
#
_symmetry.space_group_name_H-M   'P 1'
#
loop_
_entity.id
_entity.type
_entity.pdbx_description
1 polymer ?
#
loop_
_entity_poly.entity_id
_entity_poly.type
_entity_poly.pdbx_seq_one_letter_code
_entity_poly.pdbx_strand_id
1 'polypeptide(L)'
;MRNLLVILLFLILSSCSNSEKPNIIWITCEDQSFYLFPFHGNIDVSLPNLEKIASESLVFENMYATYPVCAPARSSIITGMYPQSIGTHNMRAMHYDNYYKNGGEIGERINSEKELEFPRYSSKLAESIKTFPEILRNNGYFTYNDSKGDYNYIIGDSVWSAYNTRMKFFQDSTPLFAIFNFDITHERRMWERDKQKLLVNPKDLTIPPIFPDDSIVRHSYAVNYSNMIEMDKQIGELIDKLKSQDLYDDSYIFFYSDHGGPFPRHKRAIYETGTKTPFFVKLPKGKKENINTRQFLSFVDLAPTVLSIAGIQLPSEYQGIAFLGKFKNQTERQFLFTSSDRFDEISDRIRAVRNEKFKYIRNYFPENSHALDVDYRKQMVLMRHLATLHLTGELSMEQNNWFRTPKLMEELYDLENDPFELKNLSENPEYNRIKDNLSKQLDSWLENIDDLGRIPELELYNLIGK
;
A
#
# COMPACT_ATOMS: atom_id res chain seq x y z
N MET A 1 -55.24 34.01 51.81
CA MET A 1 -54.31 32.86 51.65
C MET A 1 -54.07 32.71 50.16
N ARG A 2 -52.91 33.17 49.70
CA ARG A 2 -52.53 33.25 48.28
C ARG A 2 -51.46 32.18 48.04
N ASN A 3 -51.76 31.11 47.32
CA ASN A 3 -50.86 30.07 46.93
C ASN A 3 -49.88 30.62 45.87
N LEU A 4 -48.59 30.66 46.22
CA LEU A 4 -47.48 30.95 45.30
C LEU A 4 -47.08 29.64 44.63
N LEU A 5 -47.36 29.52 43.34
CA LEU A 5 -46.89 28.43 42.49
C LEU A 5 -45.49 28.75 42.00
N VAL A 6 -44.45 28.10 42.55
CA VAL A 6 -43.09 28.20 42.05
C VAL A 6 -42.91 27.24 40.88
N ILE A 7 -42.87 27.77 39.68
CA ILE A 7 -42.51 26.99 38.48
C ILE A 7 -40.98 26.92 38.42
N LEU A 8 -40.45 25.74 38.71
CA LEU A 8 -39.02 25.42 38.54
C LEU A 8 -38.77 25.09 37.05
N LEU A 9 -38.24 26.06 36.31
CA LEU A 9 -37.81 25.87 34.91
C LEU A 9 -36.48 25.09 34.91
N PHE A 10 -36.55 23.78 34.65
CA PHE A 10 -35.35 22.98 34.35
C PHE A 10 -34.87 23.35 32.95
N LEU A 11 -33.89 24.23 32.87
CA LEU A 11 -33.07 24.40 31.67
C LEU A 11 -32.23 23.15 31.49
N ILE A 12 -32.70 22.22 30.66
CA ILE A 12 -31.86 21.14 30.12
C ILE A 12 -30.86 21.83 29.15
N LEU A 13 -29.71 22.19 29.68
CA LEU A 13 -28.56 22.48 28.84
C LEU A 13 -28.18 21.16 28.14
N SER A 14 -28.76 20.93 26.98
CA SER A 14 -28.20 19.97 26.02
C SER A 14 -26.81 20.48 25.66
N SER A 15 -25.82 20.08 26.44
CA SER A 15 -24.42 20.16 26.04
C SER A 15 -24.29 19.30 24.79
N CYS A 16 -24.47 19.88 23.61
CA CYS A 16 -23.85 19.37 22.41
C CYS A 16 -22.35 19.42 22.68
N SER A 17 -21.79 18.31 23.16
CA SER A 17 -20.36 18.11 23.07
C SER A 17 -20.04 18.11 21.57
N ASN A 18 -19.63 19.24 21.02
CA ASN A 18 -18.84 19.24 19.82
C ASN A 18 -17.62 18.38 20.17
N SER A 19 -17.67 17.08 19.88
CA SER A 19 -16.46 16.26 19.94
C SER A 19 -15.50 16.92 18.96
N GLU A 20 -14.43 17.49 19.49
CA GLU A 20 -13.37 18.04 18.65
C GLU A 20 -12.96 16.97 17.63
N LYS A 21 -12.90 17.37 16.37
CA LYS A 21 -12.51 16.46 15.28
C LYS A 21 -11.06 16.04 15.54
N PRO A 22 -10.76 14.73 15.55
CA PRO A 22 -9.42 14.24 15.92
C PRO A 22 -8.38 14.58 14.85
N ASN A 23 -7.14 14.80 15.28
CA ASN A 23 -6.01 14.82 14.37
C ASN A 23 -5.70 13.41 13.86
N ILE A 24 -5.31 13.30 12.60
CA ILE A 24 -4.99 12.04 11.94
C ILE A 24 -3.66 12.22 11.20
N ILE A 25 -2.67 11.42 11.58
CA ILE A 25 -1.31 11.50 11.03
C ILE A 25 -0.96 10.15 10.42
N TRP A 26 -0.49 10.18 9.19
CA TRP A 26 0.03 9.01 8.50
C TRP A 26 1.54 9.11 8.34
N ILE A 27 2.22 8.04 8.73
CA ILE A 27 3.64 7.81 8.54
C ILE A 27 3.76 6.65 7.56
N THR A 28 4.26 6.91 6.36
CA THR A 28 4.36 5.91 5.32
C THR A 28 5.80 5.65 4.95
N CYS A 29 6.18 4.40 4.83
CA CYS A 29 7.43 4.02 4.18
C CYS A 29 7.16 3.49 2.78
N GLU A 30 8.19 3.41 1.95
CA GLU A 30 8.09 2.84 0.61
C GLU A 30 8.68 1.44 0.59
N ASP A 31 8.08 0.56 -0.24
CA ASP A 31 8.65 -0.73 -0.63
C ASP A 31 9.05 -1.62 0.55
N GLN A 32 8.13 -1.91 1.51
CA GLN A 32 8.47 -2.77 2.65
C GLN A 32 7.38 -3.83 2.92
N SER A 33 7.80 -5.10 2.94
CA SER A 33 6.91 -6.21 3.26
C SER A 33 6.72 -6.39 4.76
N PHE A 34 5.58 -6.93 5.14
CA PHE A 34 5.19 -7.27 6.50
C PHE A 34 6.31 -7.99 7.30
N TYR A 35 6.88 -9.05 6.75
CA TYR A 35 7.84 -9.92 7.45
C TYR A 35 9.20 -9.27 7.73
N LEU A 36 9.46 -8.07 7.20
CA LEU A 36 10.74 -7.34 7.40
C LEU A 36 10.76 -6.52 8.70
N PHE A 37 9.64 -6.44 9.42
CA PHE A 37 9.52 -5.58 10.61
C PHE A 37 9.59 -6.34 11.93
N PRO A 38 10.32 -5.79 12.94
CA PRO A 38 10.44 -6.42 14.27
C PRO A 38 9.10 -6.63 14.98
N PHE A 39 8.17 -5.68 14.88
CA PHE A 39 6.84 -5.80 15.49
C PHE A 39 5.93 -6.83 14.80
N HIS A 40 6.40 -7.46 13.72
CA HIS A 40 5.82 -8.62 13.06
C HIS A 40 6.70 -9.87 13.17
N GLY A 41 7.69 -9.86 14.08
CA GLY A 41 8.50 -11.02 14.41
C GLY A 41 9.84 -11.12 13.70
N ASN A 42 10.25 -10.13 12.91
CA ASN A 42 11.61 -10.10 12.35
C ASN A 42 12.64 -9.85 13.46
N ILE A 43 13.73 -10.62 13.44
CA ILE A 43 14.82 -10.54 14.43
C ILE A 43 16.14 -10.02 13.86
N ASP A 44 16.20 -9.78 12.54
CA ASP A 44 17.42 -9.41 11.82
C ASP A 44 17.76 -7.91 11.93
N VAL A 45 16.79 -7.11 12.35
CA VAL A 45 16.91 -5.66 12.45
C VAL A 45 16.21 -5.13 13.71
N SER A 46 16.74 -4.07 14.29
CA SER A 46 16.08 -3.31 15.37
C SER A 46 15.70 -1.93 14.88
N LEU A 47 14.43 -1.55 15.14
CA LEU A 47 13.83 -0.27 14.76
C LEU A 47 13.17 0.38 16.00
N PRO A 48 13.98 0.86 16.96
CA PRO A 48 13.52 1.19 18.31
C PRO A 48 12.43 2.28 18.35
N ASN A 49 12.42 3.23 17.41
CA ASN A 49 11.39 4.26 17.35
C ASN A 49 10.06 3.70 16.88
N LEU A 50 10.05 2.88 15.81
CA LEU A 50 8.85 2.19 15.32
C LEU A 50 8.34 1.14 16.30
N GLU A 51 9.23 0.33 16.89
CA GLU A 51 8.88 -0.66 17.90
C GLU A 51 8.20 -0.01 19.12
N LYS A 52 8.68 1.16 19.56
CA LYS A 52 8.05 1.93 20.63
C LYS A 52 6.65 2.38 20.26
N ILE A 53 6.44 2.96 19.08
CA ILE A 53 5.11 3.39 18.64
C ILE A 53 4.18 2.17 18.49
N ALA A 54 4.67 1.08 17.89
CA ALA A 54 3.91 -0.15 17.72
C ALA A 54 3.46 -0.74 19.07
N SER A 55 4.30 -0.68 20.12
CA SER A 55 3.95 -1.15 21.46
C SER A 55 2.81 -0.37 22.12
N GLU A 56 2.54 0.86 21.66
CA GLU A 56 1.45 1.74 22.10
C GLU A 56 0.24 1.69 21.15
N SER A 57 0.25 0.79 20.15
CA SER A 57 -0.66 0.79 19.01
C SER A 57 -1.47 -0.51 18.88
N LEU A 58 -2.53 -0.46 18.08
CA LEU A 58 -3.18 -1.64 17.54
C LEU A 58 -2.34 -2.12 16.34
N VAL A 59 -1.59 -3.21 16.49
CA VAL A 59 -0.78 -3.81 15.43
C VAL A 59 -1.62 -4.84 14.69
N PHE A 60 -1.85 -4.63 13.39
CA PHE A 60 -2.68 -5.50 12.55
C PHE A 60 -1.81 -6.51 11.80
N GLU A 61 -2.23 -7.77 11.82
CA GLU A 61 -1.48 -8.87 11.18
C GLU A 61 -1.78 -9.02 9.68
N ASN A 62 -2.89 -8.48 9.19
CA ASN A 62 -3.42 -8.79 7.85
C ASN A 62 -3.86 -7.54 7.08
N MET A 63 -2.92 -6.61 6.85
CA MET A 63 -3.09 -5.48 5.93
C MET A 63 -2.49 -5.80 4.56
N TYR A 64 -3.28 -5.56 3.51
CA TYR A 64 -2.88 -5.89 2.14
C TYR A 64 -3.04 -4.72 1.18
N ALA A 65 -1.99 -4.50 0.38
CA ALA A 65 -2.06 -3.63 -0.77
C ALA A 65 -2.97 -4.26 -1.85
N THR A 66 -3.76 -3.44 -2.52
CA THR A 66 -4.60 -3.86 -3.66
C THR A 66 -3.77 -4.13 -4.91
N TYR A 67 -2.53 -3.65 -4.91
CA TYR A 67 -1.64 -3.67 -6.07
C TYR A 67 -0.17 -3.67 -5.58
N PRO A 68 0.74 -4.47 -6.17
CA PRO A 68 2.12 -4.58 -5.69
C PRO A 68 3.07 -3.51 -6.24
N VAL A 69 2.60 -2.27 -6.45
CA VAL A 69 3.43 -1.13 -6.89
C VAL A 69 2.80 0.21 -6.51
N CYS A 70 3.64 1.24 -6.36
CA CYS A 70 3.33 2.55 -5.77
C CYS A 70 2.03 3.21 -6.29
N ALA A 71 2.00 3.66 -7.56
CA ALA A 71 0.94 4.54 -8.03
C ALA A 71 -0.45 3.91 -8.03
N PRO A 72 -0.68 2.68 -8.53
CA PRO A 72 -1.97 2.01 -8.40
C PRO A 72 -2.37 1.72 -6.94
N ALA A 73 -1.44 1.28 -6.08
CA ALA A 73 -1.74 1.06 -4.65
C ALA A 73 -2.13 2.37 -3.95
N ARG A 74 -1.38 3.46 -4.21
CA ARG A 74 -1.68 4.78 -3.64
C ARG A 74 -2.99 5.37 -4.16
N SER A 75 -3.40 5.07 -5.41
CA SER A 75 -4.72 5.47 -5.90
C SER A 75 -5.85 4.80 -5.10
N SER A 76 -5.69 3.51 -4.74
CA SER A 76 -6.66 2.83 -3.85
C SER A 76 -6.74 3.47 -2.47
N ILE A 77 -5.58 3.79 -1.90
CA ILE A 77 -5.50 4.40 -0.57
C ILE A 77 -6.27 5.71 -0.51
N ILE A 78 -6.08 6.58 -1.52
CA ILE A 78 -6.63 7.93 -1.48
C ILE A 78 -8.09 8.01 -1.93
N THR A 79 -8.57 7.04 -2.73
CA THR A 79 -9.93 7.01 -3.28
C THR A 79 -10.87 6.03 -2.59
N GLY A 80 -10.34 5.06 -1.82
CA GLY A 80 -11.15 3.96 -1.27
C GLY A 80 -11.69 3.00 -2.33
N MET A 81 -11.10 3.00 -3.54
CA MET A 81 -11.55 2.21 -4.69
C MET A 81 -10.41 1.37 -5.26
N TYR A 82 -10.75 0.23 -5.89
CA TYR A 82 -9.76 -0.57 -6.60
C TYR A 82 -9.27 0.17 -7.85
N PRO A 83 -7.95 0.09 -8.19
CA PRO A 83 -7.39 0.81 -9.34
C PRO A 83 -8.06 0.47 -10.67
N GLN A 84 -8.54 -0.77 -10.81
CA GLN A 84 -9.24 -1.26 -11.99
C GLN A 84 -10.60 -0.61 -12.20
N SER A 85 -11.29 -0.25 -11.13
CA SER A 85 -12.60 0.43 -11.21
C SER A 85 -12.51 1.88 -11.67
N ILE A 86 -11.33 2.49 -11.52
CA ILE A 86 -11.12 3.92 -11.78
C ILE A 86 -10.07 4.18 -12.86
N GLY A 87 -9.60 3.12 -13.53
CA GLY A 87 -8.64 3.21 -14.64
C GLY A 87 -7.22 3.61 -14.26
N THR A 88 -6.84 3.46 -12.97
CA THR A 88 -5.49 3.82 -12.48
C THR A 88 -4.57 2.60 -12.30
N HIS A 89 -4.91 1.46 -12.92
CA HIS A 89 -4.23 0.19 -12.72
C HIS A 89 -2.94 0.03 -13.53
N ASN A 90 -2.77 0.77 -14.65
CA ASN A 90 -1.56 0.69 -15.46
C ASN A 90 -0.48 1.61 -14.91
N MET A 91 0.61 1.01 -14.37
CA MET A 91 1.72 1.79 -13.83
C MET A 91 2.34 2.68 -14.90
N ARG A 92 2.53 3.97 -14.60
CA ARG A 92 3.13 4.97 -15.51
C ARG A 92 2.26 5.31 -16.74
N ALA A 93 0.94 5.13 -16.63
CA ALA A 93 0.02 5.63 -17.65
C ALA A 93 -0.04 7.16 -17.71
N MET A 94 0.30 7.85 -16.62
CA MET A 94 0.25 9.31 -16.52
C MET A 94 1.16 10.04 -17.51
N HIS A 95 0.73 11.23 -17.93
CA HIS A 95 1.55 12.17 -18.69
C HIS A 95 2.82 12.55 -17.92
N TYR A 96 3.95 12.10 -18.41
CA TYR A 96 5.25 12.39 -17.82
C TYR A 96 5.64 13.87 -17.86
N ASP A 97 5.12 14.65 -18.79
CA ASP A 97 5.47 16.07 -18.95
C ASP A 97 5.22 16.93 -17.72
N ASN A 98 4.22 16.57 -16.90
CA ASN A 98 3.96 17.29 -15.65
C ASN A 98 4.85 16.84 -14.48
N TYR A 99 5.30 15.58 -14.49
CA TYR A 99 6.17 15.04 -13.45
C TYR A 99 7.62 15.50 -13.63
N TYR A 100 8.06 15.75 -14.89
CA TYR A 100 9.45 16.09 -15.25
C TYR A 100 9.74 17.57 -15.45
N LYS A 101 8.74 18.42 -15.60
CA LYS A 101 8.95 19.90 -15.56
C LYS A 101 9.62 20.36 -14.26
N ASN A 102 9.68 19.49 -13.25
CA ASN A 102 10.32 19.74 -11.97
C ASN A 102 11.71 19.05 -11.78
N GLY A 103 12.36 18.61 -12.85
CA GLY A 103 13.81 18.28 -12.84
C GLY A 103 14.19 16.88 -12.36
N GLY A 104 13.36 15.86 -12.51
CA GLY A 104 13.71 14.47 -12.16
C GLY A 104 14.52 13.75 -13.25
N GLU A 105 15.64 13.11 -12.87
CA GLU A 105 16.56 12.38 -13.78
C GLU A 105 15.95 11.19 -14.55
N ILE A 106 14.76 10.73 -14.18
CA ILE A 106 14.08 9.61 -14.86
C ILE A 106 13.53 10.03 -16.23
N GLY A 107 13.33 11.33 -16.50
CA GLY A 107 12.79 11.89 -17.73
C GLY A 107 13.58 11.53 -19.00
N GLU A 108 14.87 11.33 -18.91
CA GLU A 108 15.70 10.98 -20.07
C GLU A 108 15.57 9.52 -20.52
N ARG A 109 15.15 8.61 -19.65
CA ARG A 109 15.11 7.16 -19.95
C ARG A 109 13.85 6.70 -20.66
N ILE A 110 12.73 7.40 -20.47
CA ILE A 110 11.44 7.03 -21.07
C ILE A 110 11.10 7.98 -22.25
N ASN A 111 12.04 8.83 -22.63
CA ASN A 111 11.87 9.84 -23.70
C ASN A 111 11.92 9.27 -25.12
N SER A 112 12.16 7.98 -25.30
CA SER A 112 11.93 7.42 -26.62
C SER A 112 10.44 7.10 -26.76
N GLU A 113 9.67 8.01 -27.35
CA GLU A 113 8.31 7.75 -27.85
C GLU A 113 8.23 6.50 -28.73
N LYS A 114 9.38 5.91 -29.07
CA LYS A 114 9.54 4.70 -29.88
C LYS A 114 9.42 3.39 -29.12
N GLU A 115 9.43 3.42 -27.77
CA GLU A 115 9.50 2.18 -26.95
C GLU A 115 8.19 1.78 -26.29
N LEU A 116 7.17 2.65 -26.28
CA LEU A 116 5.86 2.31 -25.76
C LEU A 116 4.90 2.03 -26.91
N GLU A 117 4.34 0.82 -26.94
CA GLU A 117 3.32 0.42 -27.94
C GLU A 117 1.97 1.16 -27.74
N PHE A 118 1.83 1.97 -26.69
CA PHE A 118 0.60 2.68 -26.33
C PHE A 118 0.88 4.15 -25.96
N PRO A 119 -0.09 5.03 -26.17
CA PRO A 119 0.08 6.45 -25.87
C PRO A 119 0.20 6.69 -24.36
N ARG A 120 0.97 7.69 -23.98
CA ARG A 120 0.98 8.20 -22.61
C ARG A 120 -0.34 8.90 -22.33
N TYR A 121 -0.94 8.61 -21.21
CA TYR A 121 -2.19 9.23 -20.81
C TYR A 121 -2.27 9.41 -19.29
N SER A 122 -3.16 10.28 -18.86
CA SER A 122 -3.54 10.43 -17.46
C SER A 122 -4.97 9.97 -17.29
N SER A 123 -5.20 9.08 -16.34
CA SER A 123 -6.55 8.69 -15.97
C SER A 123 -7.29 9.91 -15.41
N LYS A 124 -8.55 10.10 -15.82
CA LYS A 124 -9.46 11.08 -15.23
C LYS A 124 -10.44 10.34 -14.34
N LEU A 125 -10.47 10.71 -13.08
CA LEU A 125 -11.51 10.21 -12.18
C LEU A 125 -12.86 10.78 -12.61
N ALA A 126 -13.93 9.98 -12.51
CA ALA A 126 -15.28 10.48 -12.66
C ALA A 126 -15.55 11.59 -11.62
N GLU A 127 -16.34 12.62 -11.96
CA GLU A 127 -16.62 13.76 -11.08
C GLU A 127 -17.28 13.36 -9.74
N SER A 128 -17.98 12.22 -9.72
CA SER A 128 -18.56 11.64 -8.51
C SER A 128 -17.54 11.07 -7.55
N ILE A 129 -16.34 10.70 -8.02
CA ILE A 129 -15.27 10.10 -7.20
C ILE A 129 -14.48 11.23 -6.55
N LYS A 130 -14.61 11.35 -5.23
CA LYS A 130 -13.87 12.31 -4.42
C LYS A 130 -12.81 11.58 -3.59
N THR A 131 -11.61 12.14 -3.53
CA THR A 131 -10.57 11.64 -2.64
C THR A 131 -10.90 11.98 -1.19
N PHE A 132 -10.51 11.13 -0.24
CA PHE A 132 -10.82 11.40 1.16
C PHE A 132 -10.15 12.68 1.70
N PRO A 133 -8.93 13.11 1.27
CA PRO A 133 -8.38 14.39 1.72
C PRO A 133 -9.19 15.60 1.22
N GLU A 134 -9.73 15.53 -0.01
CA GLU A 134 -10.64 16.55 -0.51
C GLU A 134 -11.92 16.65 0.36
N ILE A 135 -12.49 15.50 0.72
CA ILE A 135 -13.66 15.44 1.59
C ILE A 135 -13.32 15.98 2.99
N LEU A 136 -12.19 15.61 3.56
CA LEU A 136 -11.69 16.14 4.84
C LEU A 136 -11.57 17.66 4.78
N ARG A 137 -10.92 18.19 3.74
CA ARG A 137 -10.73 19.63 3.56
C ARG A 137 -12.07 20.38 3.47
N ASN A 138 -13.03 19.84 2.71
CA ASN A 138 -14.38 20.40 2.61
C ASN A 138 -15.16 20.33 3.94
N ASN A 139 -14.71 19.51 4.88
CA ASN A 139 -15.23 19.41 6.24
C ASN A 139 -14.34 20.11 7.28
N GLY A 140 -13.48 21.05 6.88
CA GLY A 140 -12.74 21.93 7.77
C GLY A 140 -11.45 21.35 8.33
N TYR A 141 -10.90 20.26 7.77
CA TYR A 141 -9.55 19.79 8.07
C TYR A 141 -8.51 20.61 7.30
N PHE A 142 -7.37 20.84 7.91
CA PHE A 142 -6.17 21.17 7.17
C PHE A 142 -5.53 19.86 6.66
N THR A 143 -5.37 19.73 5.35
CA THR A 143 -4.82 18.53 4.72
C THR A 143 -3.41 18.78 4.23
N TYR A 144 -2.46 17.97 4.67
CA TYR A 144 -1.04 18.09 4.34
C TYR A 144 -0.47 16.79 3.78
N ASN A 145 0.32 16.89 2.72
CA ASN A 145 1.16 15.80 2.21
C ASN A 145 2.58 16.36 1.97
N ASP A 146 3.58 15.78 2.64
CA ASP A 146 4.95 16.32 2.63
C ASP A 146 5.67 16.15 1.29
N SER A 147 5.40 15.07 0.54
CA SER A 147 6.17 14.79 -0.68
C SER A 147 5.45 13.93 -1.71
N LYS A 148 5.13 12.69 -1.45
CA LYS A 148 4.72 11.69 -2.44
C LYS A 148 3.29 11.88 -2.94
N GLY A 149 3.12 12.22 -4.22
CA GLY A 149 1.82 12.41 -4.89
C GLY A 149 1.62 11.52 -6.12
N ASP A 150 2.23 10.35 -6.13
CA ASP A 150 2.17 9.39 -7.23
C ASP A 150 0.90 8.53 -7.13
N TYR A 151 -0.23 9.04 -7.69
CA TYR A 151 -1.55 8.36 -7.62
C TYR A 151 -2.05 7.86 -8.97
N ASN A 152 -1.22 7.90 -10.01
CA ASN A 152 -1.54 7.46 -11.37
C ASN A 152 -2.73 8.20 -12.04
N TYR A 153 -3.09 9.37 -11.52
CA TYR A 153 -4.04 10.32 -12.09
C TYR A 153 -3.68 11.76 -11.70
N ILE A 154 -4.22 12.74 -12.40
CA ILE A 154 -3.99 14.16 -12.09
C ILE A 154 -4.79 14.54 -10.84
N ILE A 155 -4.08 14.90 -9.79
CA ILE A 155 -4.69 15.43 -8.57
C ILE A 155 -5.06 16.91 -8.78
N GLY A 156 -6.32 17.24 -8.43
CA GLY A 156 -6.78 18.63 -8.40
C GLY A 156 -6.21 19.44 -7.24
N ASP A 157 -6.14 20.76 -7.38
CA ASP A 157 -5.66 21.70 -6.35
C ASP A 157 -6.53 21.70 -5.08
N SER A 158 -7.74 21.12 -5.14
CA SER A 158 -8.68 21.02 -4.03
C SER A 158 -8.32 19.96 -3.00
N VAL A 159 -7.39 19.04 -3.31
CA VAL A 159 -7.09 17.86 -2.47
C VAL A 159 -6.26 18.24 -1.24
N TRP A 160 -5.21 19.03 -1.41
CA TRP A 160 -4.29 19.38 -0.34
C TRP A 160 -4.36 20.86 0.03
N SER A 161 -4.38 21.17 1.33
CA SER A 161 -4.17 22.54 1.83
C SER A 161 -2.71 22.97 1.67
N ALA A 162 -1.77 22.00 1.83
CA ALA A 162 -0.36 22.17 1.53
C ALA A 162 0.26 20.86 1.03
N TYR A 163 1.07 20.95 -0.01
CA TYR A 163 1.71 19.81 -0.67
C TYR A 163 3.17 20.13 -1.01
N ASN A 164 4.07 19.17 -0.76
CA ASN A 164 5.51 19.26 -1.04
C ASN A 164 6.14 20.56 -0.50
N THR A 165 5.74 20.96 0.68
CA THR A 165 6.24 22.14 1.38
C THR A 165 6.83 21.72 2.71
N ARG A 166 7.87 22.42 3.18
CA ARG A 166 8.31 22.22 4.58
C ARG A 166 7.18 22.64 5.50
N MET A 167 6.69 21.72 6.32
CA MET A 167 5.67 21.96 7.30
C MET A 167 6.09 23.13 8.21
N LYS A 168 5.51 24.30 7.99
CA LYS A 168 5.50 25.36 9.02
C LYS A 168 4.41 24.98 9.99
N PHE A 169 4.81 24.68 11.20
CA PHE A 169 4.02 24.06 12.23
C PHE A 169 2.67 24.74 12.48
N PHE A 170 1.67 23.92 12.69
CA PHE A 170 0.29 24.31 12.92
C PHE A 170 0.16 24.88 14.33
N GLN A 171 -0.19 26.16 14.42
CA GLN A 171 -0.55 26.82 15.67
C GLN A 171 -2.06 27.05 15.82
N ASP A 172 -2.84 26.58 14.87
CA ASP A 172 -4.28 26.81 14.85
C ASP A 172 -5.05 25.59 15.35
N SER A 173 -6.20 25.83 15.97
CA SER A 173 -7.17 24.84 16.47
C SER A 173 -7.88 24.04 15.35
N THR A 174 -7.38 24.08 14.13
CA THR A 174 -7.93 23.37 12.97
C THR A 174 -7.54 21.91 13.01
N PRO A 175 -8.48 20.96 12.90
CA PRO A 175 -8.13 19.55 12.87
C PRO A 175 -7.23 19.23 11.69
N LEU A 176 -6.21 18.40 11.93
CA LEU A 176 -5.15 18.07 10.99
C LEU A 176 -5.33 16.69 10.41
N PHE A 177 -5.17 16.59 9.08
CA PHE A 177 -4.78 15.35 8.41
C PHE A 177 -3.42 15.56 7.75
N ALA A 178 -2.42 14.76 8.11
CA ALA A 178 -1.08 14.87 7.55
C ALA A 178 -0.50 13.53 7.12
N ILE A 179 0.17 13.49 5.96
CA ILE A 179 0.96 12.34 5.50
C ILE A 179 2.43 12.73 5.47
N PHE A 180 3.27 11.89 6.08
CA PHE A 180 4.73 11.96 6.03
C PHE A 180 5.26 10.71 5.33
N ASN A 181 5.98 10.89 4.21
CA ASN A 181 6.47 9.82 3.38
C ASN A 181 7.99 9.67 3.53
N PHE A 182 8.46 8.44 3.77
CA PHE A 182 9.87 8.12 3.92
C PHE A 182 10.35 7.29 2.73
N ASP A 183 11.10 7.92 1.82
CA ASP A 183 11.53 7.33 0.54
C ASP A 183 12.90 6.63 0.62
N ILE A 184 13.55 6.65 1.78
CA ILE A 184 14.88 6.04 1.97
C ILE A 184 14.88 4.51 1.76
N THR A 185 13.71 3.88 1.87
CA THR A 185 13.51 2.44 1.64
C THR A 185 13.05 2.09 0.23
N HIS A 186 12.80 3.08 -0.64
CA HIS A 186 12.36 2.86 -2.02
C HIS A 186 13.34 1.98 -2.81
N GLU A 187 12.85 1.14 -3.74
CA GLU A 187 13.60 0.23 -4.61
C GLU A 187 14.87 0.89 -5.20
N ARG A 188 14.79 2.16 -5.63
CA ARG A 188 15.91 2.92 -6.15
C ARG A 188 17.11 2.96 -5.19
N ARG A 189 16.86 3.02 -3.90
CA ARG A 189 17.90 3.07 -2.86
C ARG A 189 18.72 1.76 -2.78
N MET A 190 18.18 0.67 -3.34
CA MET A 190 18.91 -0.60 -3.39
C MET A 190 20.18 -0.52 -4.25
N TRP A 191 20.19 0.29 -5.31
CA TRP A 191 21.41 0.50 -6.12
C TRP A 191 22.12 1.81 -5.85
N GLU A 192 21.42 2.89 -5.51
CA GLU A 192 22.05 4.16 -5.14
C GLU A 192 22.89 4.03 -3.86
N ARG A 193 22.45 3.18 -2.93
CA ARG A 193 23.06 2.96 -1.63
C ARG A 193 23.77 1.61 -1.50
N ASP A 194 23.95 0.88 -2.57
CA ASP A 194 24.59 -0.46 -2.59
C ASP A 194 25.99 -0.48 -1.95
N LYS A 195 26.75 0.61 -2.09
CA LYS A 195 28.11 0.78 -1.53
C LYS A 195 28.15 1.50 -0.19
N GLN A 196 26.98 1.77 0.44
CA GLN A 196 26.96 2.42 1.74
C GLN A 196 27.59 1.54 2.83
N LYS A 197 27.96 2.15 3.95
CA LYS A 197 28.31 1.39 5.16
C LYS A 197 27.08 0.62 5.65
N LEU A 198 27.18 -0.69 5.71
CA LEU A 198 26.12 -1.54 6.25
C LEU A 198 26.00 -1.35 7.77
N LEU A 199 24.77 -1.28 8.27
CA LEU A 199 24.44 -1.13 9.68
C LEU A 199 24.07 -2.47 10.35
N VAL A 200 23.94 -3.53 9.54
CA VAL A 200 23.75 -4.92 9.98
C VAL A 200 24.81 -5.81 9.33
N ASN A 201 25.14 -6.93 9.96
CA ASN A 201 26.08 -7.89 9.39
C ASN A 201 25.35 -8.86 8.44
N PRO A 202 25.70 -8.90 7.13
CA PRO A 202 25.02 -9.79 6.17
C PRO A 202 25.02 -11.27 6.57
N LYS A 203 26.02 -11.73 7.35
CA LYS A 203 26.14 -13.14 7.75
C LYS A 203 25.08 -13.57 8.77
N ASP A 204 24.54 -12.64 9.52
CA ASP A 204 23.60 -12.92 10.60
C ASP A 204 22.13 -12.90 10.15
N LEU A 205 21.89 -12.54 8.88
CA LEU A 205 20.54 -12.35 8.33
C LEU A 205 19.88 -13.67 7.93
N THR A 206 18.59 -13.74 8.11
CA THR A 206 17.72 -14.82 7.64
C THR A 206 17.29 -14.55 6.21
N ILE A 207 17.62 -15.43 5.27
CA ILE A 207 17.23 -15.30 3.87
C ILE A 207 15.99 -16.17 3.62
N PRO A 208 14.89 -15.58 3.08
CA PRO A 208 13.70 -16.37 2.76
C PRO A 208 13.98 -17.34 1.61
N PRO A 209 13.32 -18.52 1.58
CA PRO A 209 13.62 -19.61 0.65
C PRO A 209 13.35 -19.29 -0.82
N ILE A 210 12.69 -18.17 -1.10
CA ILE A 210 12.49 -17.65 -2.47
C ILE A 210 13.77 -17.18 -3.15
N PHE A 211 14.85 -17.04 -2.39
CA PHE A 211 16.18 -16.66 -2.89
C PHE A 211 17.23 -17.72 -2.57
N PRO A 212 18.29 -17.84 -3.39
CA PRO A 212 19.49 -18.56 -2.97
C PRO A 212 20.13 -17.83 -1.78
N ASP A 213 20.67 -18.61 -0.83
CA ASP A 213 21.38 -18.03 0.31
C ASP A 213 22.85 -17.84 -0.02
N ASP A 214 23.15 -16.72 -0.67
CA ASP A 214 24.51 -16.35 -1.08
C ASP A 214 24.90 -14.93 -0.66
N SER A 215 26.14 -14.55 -0.94
CA SER A 215 26.70 -13.28 -0.51
C SER A 215 26.03 -12.05 -1.14
N ILE A 216 25.52 -12.15 -2.37
CA ILE A 216 24.86 -11.04 -3.10
C ILE A 216 23.46 -10.82 -2.54
N VAL A 217 22.73 -11.90 -2.30
CA VAL A 217 21.40 -11.84 -1.66
C VAL A 217 21.53 -11.27 -0.25
N ARG A 218 22.45 -11.81 0.56
CA ARG A 218 22.71 -11.33 1.93
C ARG A 218 23.12 -9.87 1.98
N HIS A 219 23.96 -9.42 1.04
CA HIS A 219 24.34 -8.02 0.91
C HIS A 219 23.12 -7.14 0.60
N SER A 220 22.27 -7.55 -0.34
CA SER A 220 21.08 -6.80 -0.72
C SER A 220 20.10 -6.65 0.46
N TYR A 221 19.89 -7.71 1.26
CA TYR A 221 19.10 -7.63 2.49
C TYR A 221 19.74 -6.68 3.51
N ALA A 222 21.06 -6.71 3.68
CA ALA A 222 21.76 -5.80 4.59
C ALA A 222 21.67 -4.33 4.14
N VAL A 223 21.68 -4.06 2.83
CA VAL A 223 21.40 -2.70 2.28
C VAL A 223 19.99 -2.25 2.68
N ASN A 224 18.98 -3.09 2.47
CA ASN A 224 17.60 -2.74 2.84
C ASN A 224 17.44 -2.50 4.34
N TYR A 225 17.95 -3.39 5.18
CA TYR A 225 17.87 -3.21 6.64
C TYR A 225 18.64 -1.97 7.11
N SER A 226 19.77 -1.63 6.47
CA SER A 226 20.46 -0.37 6.74
C SER A 226 19.62 0.84 6.37
N ASN A 227 18.87 0.79 5.26
CA ASN A 227 17.92 1.82 4.88
C ASN A 227 16.76 1.92 5.88
N MET A 228 16.24 0.80 6.38
CA MET A 228 15.19 0.78 7.40
C MET A 228 15.66 1.40 8.73
N ILE A 229 16.90 1.17 9.15
CA ILE A 229 17.48 1.80 10.35
C ILE A 229 17.57 3.32 10.18
N GLU A 230 18.00 3.79 9.01
CA GLU A 230 18.02 5.23 8.73
C GLU A 230 16.61 5.83 8.67
N MET A 231 15.64 5.12 8.11
CA MET A 231 14.21 5.50 8.15
C MET A 231 13.71 5.62 9.59
N ASP A 232 14.02 4.64 10.45
CA ASP A 232 13.60 4.63 11.84
C ASP A 232 14.11 5.86 12.61
N LYS A 233 15.34 6.29 12.35
CA LYS A 233 15.88 7.56 12.91
C LYS A 233 15.10 8.78 12.43
N GLN A 234 14.80 8.88 11.13
CA GLN A 234 14.00 9.97 10.57
C GLN A 234 12.59 10.01 11.18
N ILE A 235 11.98 8.83 11.38
CA ILE A 235 10.68 8.73 12.06
C ILE A 235 10.80 9.17 13.52
N GLY A 236 11.87 8.80 14.22
CA GLY A 236 12.14 9.29 15.58
C GLY A 236 12.18 10.83 15.66
N GLU A 237 12.86 11.48 14.73
CA GLU A 237 12.89 12.96 14.63
C GLU A 237 11.51 13.57 14.38
N LEU A 238 10.68 12.91 13.53
CA LEU A 238 9.30 13.33 13.32
C LEU A 238 8.47 13.19 14.61
N ILE A 239 8.58 12.07 15.31
CA ILE A 239 7.86 11.83 16.57
C ILE A 239 8.22 12.88 17.63
N ASP A 240 9.50 13.24 17.76
CA ASP A 240 9.93 14.28 18.70
C ASP A 240 9.32 15.65 18.34
N LYS A 241 9.20 15.95 17.04
CA LYS A 241 8.50 17.16 16.59
C LYS A 241 7.01 17.12 16.92
N LEU A 242 6.33 15.99 16.67
CA LEU A 242 4.90 15.84 17.00
C LEU A 242 4.66 15.98 18.51
N LYS A 243 5.55 15.43 19.35
CA LYS A 243 5.48 15.57 20.82
C LYS A 243 5.67 17.02 21.26
N SER A 244 6.63 17.74 20.66
CA SER A 244 6.88 19.15 20.99
C SER A 244 5.72 20.09 20.64
N GLN A 245 4.70 19.60 19.96
CA GLN A 245 3.54 20.33 19.49
C GLN A 245 2.22 19.76 20.00
N ASP A 246 2.30 18.86 20.98
CA ASP A 246 1.15 18.18 21.60
C ASP A 246 0.31 17.37 20.61
N LEU A 247 0.84 17.09 19.40
CA LEU A 247 0.14 16.33 18.37
C LEU A 247 0.27 14.81 18.54
N TYR A 248 1.34 14.32 19.19
CA TYR A 248 1.57 12.88 19.30
C TYR A 248 0.51 12.16 20.13
N ASP A 249 0.19 12.71 21.31
CA ASP A 249 -0.75 12.09 22.24
C ASP A 249 -2.20 12.22 21.75
N ASP A 250 -2.56 13.31 21.09
CA ASP A 250 -3.94 13.64 20.70
C ASP A 250 -4.33 13.21 19.28
N SER A 251 -3.41 12.51 18.58
CA SER A 251 -3.65 12.06 17.21
C SER A 251 -3.85 10.55 17.09
N TYR A 252 -4.65 10.16 16.09
CA TYR A 252 -4.51 8.85 15.47
C TYR A 252 -3.25 8.85 14.61
N ILE A 253 -2.32 7.90 14.85
CA ILE A 253 -1.11 7.77 14.04
C ILE A 253 -1.13 6.41 13.36
N PHE A 254 -1.16 6.43 12.04
CA PHE A 254 -1.09 5.25 11.17
C PHE A 254 0.34 5.07 10.67
N PHE A 255 0.81 3.84 10.67
CA PHE A 255 2.05 3.45 10.00
C PHE A 255 1.76 2.34 9.01
N TYR A 256 2.24 2.48 7.76
CA TYR A 256 2.14 1.44 6.73
C TYR A 256 3.20 1.62 5.63
N SER A 257 3.45 0.56 4.85
CA SER A 257 4.14 0.63 3.56
C SER A 257 3.14 0.68 2.42
N ASP A 258 3.47 1.33 1.31
CA ASP A 258 2.58 1.47 0.15
C ASP A 258 2.39 0.16 -0.63
N HIS A 259 3.26 -0.82 -0.50
CA HIS A 259 3.20 -2.21 -0.96
C HIS A 259 4.36 -3.02 -0.36
N GLY A 260 4.64 -4.22 -0.88
CA GLY A 260 5.71 -5.08 -0.40
C GLY A 260 7.12 -4.63 -0.79
N GLY A 261 8.15 -5.37 -0.37
CA GLY A 261 9.56 -5.01 -0.32
C GLY A 261 10.22 -4.62 -1.66
N PRO A 262 11.43 -4.04 -1.60
CA PRO A 262 12.13 -3.51 -2.77
C PRO A 262 12.81 -4.58 -3.64
N PHE A 263 12.68 -5.85 -3.27
CA PHE A 263 13.39 -6.96 -3.90
C PHE A 263 12.67 -7.51 -5.14
N PRO A 264 13.37 -8.29 -6.00
CA PRO A 264 12.73 -9.21 -6.95
C PRO A 264 11.71 -10.10 -6.24
N ARG A 265 10.63 -10.49 -6.92
CA ARG A 265 9.51 -11.28 -6.35
C ARG A 265 8.79 -10.62 -5.16
N HIS A 266 9.01 -9.33 -4.93
CA HIS A 266 8.28 -8.47 -3.98
C HIS A 266 7.54 -7.38 -4.76
N LYS A 267 8.16 -6.21 -4.95
CA LYS A 267 7.60 -5.15 -5.78
C LYS A 267 7.27 -5.68 -7.19
N ARG A 268 6.09 -5.37 -7.71
CA ARG A 268 5.50 -5.88 -8.96
C ARG A 268 5.08 -7.35 -8.93
N ALA A 269 5.21 -8.04 -7.81
CA ALA A 269 4.78 -9.43 -7.69
C ALA A 269 3.51 -9.56 -6.84
N ILE A 270 2.54 -10.32 -7.34
CA ILE A 270 1.22 -10.50 -6.70
C ILE A 270 1.26 -11.36 -5.42
N TYR A 271 2.41 -11.93 -5.10
CA TYR A 271 2.63 -12.77 -3.94
C TYR A 271 2.51 -12.02 -2.61
N GLU A 272 2.42 -12.77 -1.49
CA GLU A 272 2.37 -12.19 -0.14
C GLU A 272 3.55 -11.21 0.11
N THR A 273 4.73 -11.53 -0.42
CA THR A 273 5.91 -10.66 -0.33
C THR A 273 5.73 -9.30 -1.01
N GLY A 274 4.87 -9.22 -2.03
CA GLY A 274 4.59 -7.96 -2.74
C GLY A 274 3.34 -7.23 -2.25
N THR A 275 2.46 -7.89 -1.51
CA THR A 275 1.13 -7.36 -1.19
C THR A 275 0.83 -7.25 0.30
N LYS A 276 1.40 -8.10 1.16
CA LYS A 276 1.22 -8.01 2.61
C LYS A 276 2.16 -6.96 3.21
N THR A 277 1.58 -5.94 3.86
CA THR A 277 2.31 -4.77 4.34
C THR A 277 2.28 -4.67 5.87
N PRO A 278 3.30 -4.05 6.51
CA PRO A 278 3.23 -3.71 7.91
C PRO A 278 2.12 -2.70 8.17
N PHE A 279 1.43 -2.82 9.31
CA PHE A 279 0.38 -1.87 9.64
C PHE A 279 0.12 -1.79 11.14
N PHE A 280 0.09 -0.56 11.66
CA PHE A 280 -0.44 -0.29 12.99
C PHE A 280 -1.17 1.05 13.06
N VAL A 281 -2.04 1.19 14.07
CA VAL A 281 -2.72 2.44 14.40
C VAL A 281 -2.56 2.75 15.88
N LYS A 282 -1.83 3.82 16.21
CA LYS A 282 -1.82 4.40 17.55
C LYS A 282 -3.08 5.23 17.72
N LEU A 283 -3.79 4.98 18.80
CA LEU A 283 -4.97 5.75 19.18
C LEU A 283 -4.57 7.00 20.00
N PRO A 284 -5.38 8.07 20.01
CA PRO A 284 -5.21 9.17 20.93
C PRO A 284 -5.17 8.67 22.38
N LYS A 285 -4.42 9.37 23.24
CA LYS A 285 -4.23 9.00 24.65
C LYS A 285 -5.56 8.83 25.38
N GLY A 286 -5.66 7.72 26.09
CA GLY A 286 -6.88 7.39 26.83
C GLY A 286 -7.99 6.78 26.00
N LYS A 287 -7.91 6.78 24.66
CA LYS A 287 -8.86 6.12 23.79
C LYS A 287 -8.60 4.62 23.74
N LYS A 288 -9.66 3.84 23.77
CA LYS A 288 -9.59 2.38 23.62
C LYS A 288 -10.58 1.94 22.54
N GLU A 289 -10.16 0.97 21.76
CA GLU A 289 -11.00 0.33 20.74
C GLU A 289 -10.92 -1.18 20.93
N ASN A 290 -12.07 -1.84 20.90
CA ASN A 290 -12.14 -3.30 20.86
C ASN A 290 -12.24 -3.73 19.39
N ILE A 291 -11.12 -4.20 18.83
CA ILE A 291 -11.01 -4.58 17.43
C ILE A 291 -10.20 -5.86 17.29
N ASN A 292 -10.61 -6.72 16.36
CA ASN A 292 -9.83 -7.88 15.96
C ASN A 292 -8.66 -7.42 15.06
N THR A 293 -7.44 -7.47 15.59
CA THR A 293 -6.23 -7.10 14.83
C THR A 293 -5.79 -8.15 13.82
N ARG A 294 -6.44 -9.32 13.82
CA ARG A 294 -6.24 -10.38 12.82
C ARG A 294 -7.20 -10.32 11.65
N GLN A 295 -8.21 -9.44 11.71
CA GLN A 295 -9.13 -9.27 10.59
C GLN A 295 -8.40 -8.87 9.30
N PHE A 296 -8.98 -9.23 8.17
CA PHE A 296 -8.46 -8.81 6.87
C PHE A 296 -8.76 -7.35 6.59
N LEU A 297 -7.70 -6.60 6.29
CA LEU A 297 -7.76 -5.22 5.85
C LEU A 297 -7.14 -5.07 4.47
N SER A 298 -7.74 -4.23 3.66
CA SER A 298 -7.26 -3.86 2.32
C SER A 298 -7.02 -2.35 2.25
N PHE A 299 -6.16 -1.91 1.37
CA PHE A 299 -5.89 -0.48 1.20
C PHE A 299 -7.11 0.37 0.83
N VAL A 300 -8.11 -0.23 0.18
CA VAL A 300 -9.39 0.46 -0.05
C VAL A 300 -10.13 0.81 1.25
N ASP A 301 -9.79 0.17 2.37
CA ASP A 301 -10.41 0.39 3.68
C ASP A 301 -9.85 1.62 4.42
N LEU A 302 -8.70 2.16 3.98
CA LEU A 302 -8.04 3.29 4.64
C LEU A 302 -8.86 4.59 4.49
N ALA A 303 -9.30 4.93 3.28
CA ALA A 303 -10.10 6.12 3.02
C ALA A 303 -11.43 6.15 3.83
N PRO A 304 -12.28 5.12 3.78
CA PRO A 304 -13.51 5.11 4.58
C PRO A 304 -13.21 5.11 6.09
N THR A 305 -12.11 4.51 6.53
CA THR A 305 -11.73 4.51 7.95
C THR A 305 -11.36 5.91 8.44
N VAL A 306 -10.59 6.67 7.66
CA VAL A 306 -10.25 8.07 8.00
C VAL A 306 -11.50 8.93 8.09
N LEU A 307 -12.40 8.85 7.12
CA LEU A 307 -13.67 9.59 7.16
C LEU A 307 -14.54 9.17 8.34
N SER A 308 -14.58 7.87 8.66
CA SER A 308 -15.29 7.33 9.82
C SER A 308 -14.73 7.87 11.15
N ILE A 309 -13.41 7.94 11.30
CA ILE A 309 -12.73 8.54 12.46
C ILE A 309 -13.08 10.04 12.56
N ALA A 310 -13.12 10.75 11.45
CA ALA A 310 -13.50 12.15 11.37
C ALA A 310 -15.01 12.40 11.60
N GLY A 311 -15.81 11.33 11.70
CA GLY A 311 -17.28 11.42 11.85
C GLY A 311 -18.02 11.88 10.60
N ILE A 312 -17.36 11.81 9.42
CA ILE A 312 -17.87 12.24 8.12
C ILE A 312 -18.52 11.05 7.41
N GLN A 313 -19.71 11.26 6.82
CA GLN A 313 -20.43 10.24 6.08
C GLN A 313 -19.60 9.70 4.91
N LEU A 314 -19.60 8.37 4.73
CA LEU A 314 -18.84 7.69 3.69
C LEU A 314 -19.52 7.87 2.31
N PRO A 315 -18.75 8.16 1.24
CA PRO A 315 -19.28 8.11 -0.12
C PRO A 315 -19.76 6.70 -0.49
N SER A 316 -20.85 6.62 -1.25
CA SER A 316 -21.44 5.35 -1.74
C SER A 316 -20.54 4.65 -2.76
N GLU A 317 -19.70 5.41 -3.45
CA GLU A 317 -18.76 4.94 -4.46
C GLU A 317 -17.56 4.16 -3.87
N TYR A 318 -17.27 4.38 -2.57
CA TYR A 318 -16.14 3.72 -1.93
C TYR A 318 -16.36 2.20 -1.84
N GLN A 319 -15.38 1.43 -2.25
CA GLN A 319 -15.41 -0.04 -2.28
C GLN A 319 -14.80 -0.66 -1.01
N GLY A 320 -14.13 0.15 -0.21
CA GLY A 320 -13.60 -0.23 1.09
C GLY A 320 -14.62 -0.12 2.21
N ILE A 321 -14.29 -0.71 3.36
CA ILE A 321 -15.09 -0.67 4.59
C ILE A 321 -14.31 -0.01 5.72
N ALA A 322 -14.97 0.80 6.55
CA ALA A 322 -14.32 1.39 7.71
C ALA A 322 -14.13 0.35 8.82
N PHE A 323 -12.91 0.22 9.34
CA PHE A 323 -12.61 -0.68 10.47
C PHE A 323 -12.43 0.04 11.82
N LEU A 324 -12.44 1.39 11.82
CA LEU A 324 -12.42 2.24 13.01
C LEU A 324 -13.40 3.40 12.85
N GLY A 325 -13.73 4.06 13.96
CA GLY A 325 -14.51 5.29 13.99
C GLY A 325 -16.02 5.07 14.01
N LYS A 326 -16.77 6.14 13.75
CA LYS A 326 -18.22 6.21 13.91
C LYS A 326 -19.00 5.25 12.99
N PHE A 327 -18.48 5.01 11.79
CA PHE A 327 -19.10 4.18 10.75
C PHE A 327 -18.39 2.84 10.57
N LYS A 328 -17.69 2.36 11.63
CA LYS A 328 -17.03 1.05 11.64
C LYS A 328 -18.01 -0.05 11.21
N ASN A 329 -17.62 -0.84 10.21
CA ASN A 329 -18.39 -2.01 9.80
C ASN A 329 -18.33 -3.10 10.88
N GLN A 330 -19.42 -3.80 11.10
CA GLN A 330 -19.53 -4.90 12.05
C GLN A 330 -19.18 -6.26 11.42
N THR A 331 -19.19 -6.36 10.09
CA THR A 331 -18.88 -7.58 9.37
C THR A 331 -17.42 -7.55 8.90
N GLU A 332 -16.63 -8.53 9.32
CA GLU A 332 -15.25 -8.70 8.88
C GLU A 332 -15.19 -9.25 7.46
N ARG A 333 -14.17 -8.86 6.72
CA ARG A 333 -13.90 -9.31 5.36
C ARG A 333 -13.42 -10.77 5.38
N GLN A 334 -13.97 -11.60 4.51
CA GLN A 334 -13.56 -13.01 4.37
C GLN A 334 -12.55 -13.23 3.24
N PHE A 335 -12.53 -12.34 2.23
CA PHE A 335 -11.66 -12.44 1.08
C PHE A 335 -10.94 -11.11 0.84
N LEU A 336 -9.70 -11.22 0.38
CA LEU A 336 -8.91 -10.11 -0.11
C LEU A 336 -8.64 -10.29 -1.59
N PHE A 337 -8.65 -9.20 -2.34
CA PHE A 337 -8.43 -9.18 -3.77
C PHE A 337 -7.25 -8.28 -4.11
N THR A 338 -6.41 -8.76 -5.03
CA THR A 338 -5.23 -8.05 -5.48
C THR A 338 -5.09 -8.17 -6.98
N SER A 339 -4.55 -7.17 -7.63
CA SER A 339 -4.36 -7.13 -9.07
C SER A 339 -2.97 -6.69 -9.44
N SER A 340 -2.59 -7.03 -10.66
CA SER A 340 -1.36 -6.61 -11.29
C SER A 340 -1.61 -6.53 -12.79
N ASP A 341 -1.36 -5.36 -13.39
CA ASP A 341 -1.53 -5.13 -14.82
C ASP A 341 -0.20 -4.68 -15.43
N ARG A 342 -0.18 -3.71 -16.34
CA ARG A 342 1.04 -3.23 -16.95
C ARG A 342 1.98 -2.55 -15.95
N PHE A 343 3.24 -2.95 -16.00
CA PHE A 343 4.34 -2.29 -15.30
C PHE A 343 5.31 -1.66 -16.29
N ASP A 344 5.44 -0.35 -16.25
CA ASP A 344 6.29 0.42 -17.12
C ASP A 344 6.10 -0.01 -18.59
N GLU A 345 7.08 -0.64 -19.26
CA GLU A 345 7.04 -1.11 -20.64
C GLU A 345 6.42 -2.51 -20.84
N ILE A 346 6.15 -3.26 -19.79
CA ILE A 346 5.70 -4.66 -19.90
C ILE A 346 4.21 -4.79 -19.57
N SER A 347 3.41 -5.13 -20.57
CA SER A 347 2.00 -5.45 -20.38
C SER A 347 1.82 -6.83 -19.75
N ASP A 348 1.03 -6.90 -18.68
CA ASP A 348 0.60 -8.15 -18.06
C ASP A 348 -0.83 -7.96 -17.52
N ARG A 349 -1.47 -9.03 -17.08
CA ARG A 349 -2.73 -8.99 -16.34
C ARG A 349 -2.83 -10.19 -15.43
N ILE A 350 -2.87 -9.94 -14.12
CA ILE A 350 -2.97 -10.94 -13.08
C ILE A 350 -4.04 -10.51 -12.09
N ARG A 351 -4.84 -11.46 -11.61
CA ARG A 351 -5.84 -11.26 -10.57
C ARG A 351 -5.68 -12.32 -9.50
N ALA A 352 -5.79 -11.93 -8.24
CA ALA A 352 -5.70 -12.84 -7.12
C ALA A 352 -6.82 -12.63 -6.12
N VAL A 353 -7.22 -13.73 -5.49
CA VAL A 353 -8.10 -13.77 -4.32
C VAL A 353 -7.48 -14.64 -3.25
N ARG A 354 -7.57 -14.21 -2.01
CA ARG A 354 -7.18 -15.05 -0.88
C ARG A 354 -8.27 -15.06 0.21
N ASN A 355 -8.36 -16.19 0.91
CA ASN A 355 -9.02 -16.29 2.20
C ASN A 355 -7.94 -16.45 3.31
N GLU A 356 -8.33 -16.89 4.50
CA GLU A 356 -7.41 -17.05 5.63
C GLU A 356 -6.24 -17.99 5.32
N LYS A 357 -6.49 -19.07 4.59
CA LYS A 357 -5.54 -20.16 4.38
C LYS A 357 -5.00 -20.23 2.95
N PHE A 358 -5.82 -20.01 1.94
CA PHE A 358 -5.46 -20.24 0.54
C PHE A 358 -5.47 -18.95 -0.27
N LYS A 359 -4.55 -18.89 -1.24
CA LYS A 359 -4.53 -17.85 -2.27
C LYS A 359 -4.58 -18.48 -3.66
N TYR A 360 -5.52 -17.98 -4.45
CA TYR A 360 -5.68 -18.34 -5.87
C TYR A 360 -5.26 -17.16 -6.74
N ILE A 361 -4.46 -17.44 -7.77
CA ILE A 361 -3.97 -16.48 -8.76
C ILE A 361 -4.40 -16.92 -10.14
N ARG A 362 -4.89 -15.97 -10.95
CA ARG A 362 -5.20 -16.17 -12.37
C ARG A 362 -4.34 -15.27 -13.22
N ASN A 363 -3.58 -15.88 -14.13
CA ASN A 363 -2.67 -15.23 -15.07
C ASN A 363 -3.32 -15.21 -16.46
N TYR A 364 -3.49 -14.02 -17.03
CA TYR A 364 -4.14 -13.84 -18.33
C TYR A 364 -3.15 -13.77 -19.51
N PHE A 365 -1.88 -13.44 -19.25
CA PHE A 365 -0.78 -13.40 -20.22
C PHE A 365 0.30 -14.42 -19.85
N PRO A 366 0.07 -15.72 -20.12
CA PRO A 366 1.01 -16.78 -19.74
C PRO A 366 2.34 -16.68 -20.49
N GLU A 367 2.40 -16.02 -21.64
CA GLU A 367 3.62 -15.77 -22.40
C GLU A 367 4.68 -14.98 -21.65
N ASN A 368 4.29 -14.17 -20.67
CA ASN A 368 5.22 -13.49 -19.78
C ASN A 368 5.66 -14.39 -18.62
N SER A 369 6.85 -14.19 -18.10
CA SER A 369 7.22 -14.72 -16.78
C SER A 369 6.75 -13.77 -15.67
N HIS A 370 6.69 -14.24 -14.41
CA HIS A 370 6.50 -13.33 -13.26
C HIS A 370 7.70 -12.40 -13.05
N ALA A 371 8.88 -12.78 -13.57
CA ALA A 371 10.12 -12.02 -13.45
C ALA A 371 10.16 -10.77 -14.33
N LEU A 372 9.15 -10.44 -15.07
CA LEU A 372 9.00 -9.32 -16.02
C LEU A 372 10.31 -8.56 -16.33
N ASP A 373 10.67 -8.41 -17.57
CA ASP A 373 11.95 -7.82 -18.01
C ASP A 373 11.91 -6.28 -18.00
N VAL A 374 11.57 -5.68 -16.86
CA VAL A 374 11.48 -4.22 -16.66
C VAL A 374 12.87 -3.61 -16.55
N ASP A 375 13.21 -2.65 -17.41
CA ASP A 375 14.54 -2.03 -17.49
C ASP A 375 14.94 -1.31 -16.21
N TYR A 376 13.98 -0.63 -15.57
CA TYR A 376 14.23 0.06 -14.32
C TYR A 376 14.80 -0.86 -13.23
N ARG A 377 14.28 -2.09 -13.13
CA ARG A 377 14.70 -3.07 -12.11
C ARG A 377 16.05 -3.73 -12.42
N LYS A 378 16.49 -3.72 -13.69
CA LYS A 378 17.82 -4.25 -14.10
C LYS A 378 18.98 -3.46 -13.49
N GLN A 379 18.76 -2.28 -12.93
CA GLN A 379 19.78 -1.52 -12.19
C GLN A 379 20.20 -2.21 -10.90
N MET A 380 19.31 -2.99 -10.29
CA MET A 380 19.57 -3.72 -9.05
C MET A 380 20.53 -4.88 -9.29
N VAL A 381 21.61 -4.96 -8.50
CA VAL A 381 22.60 -6.04 -8.57
C VAL A 381 21.94 -7.39 -8.34
N LEU A 382 21.06 -7.51 -7.34
CA LEU A 382 20.32 -8.73 -7.03
C LEU A 382 19.48 -9.21 -8.23
N MET A 383 18.79 -8.31 -8.95
CA MET A 383 17.99 -8.70 -10.12
C MET A 383 18.85 -9.33 -11.22
N ARG A 384 20.00 -8.70 -11.53
CA ARG A 384 20.95 -9.24 -12.52
C ARG A 384 21.55 -10.57 -12.07
N HIS A 385 21.87 -10.70 -10.77
CA HIS A 385 22.38 -11.93 -10.20
C HIS A 385 21.40 -13.09 -10.34
N LEU A 386 20.14 -12.90 -9.95
CA LEU A 386 19.10 -13.92 -10.10
C LEU A 386 18.86 -14.30 -11.57
N ALA A 387 18.87 -13.33 -12.49
CA ALA A 387 18.76 -13.61 -13.92
C ALA A 387 19.97 -14.46 -14.43
N THR A 388 21.17 -14.20 -13.93
CA THR A 388 22.36 -15.03 -14.25
C THR A 388 22.18 -16.46 -13.74
N LEU A 389 21.80 -16.64 -12.46
CA LEU A 389 21.59 -17.97 -11.87
C LEU A 389 20.47 -18.75 -12.57
N HIS A 390 19.42 -18.05 -13.02
CA HIS A 390 18.40 -18.66 -13.88
C HIS A 390 18.98 -19.20 -15.18
N LEU A 391 19.78 -18.40 -15.91
CA LEU A 391 20.37 -18.77 -17.19
C LEU A 391 21.42 -19.89 -17.06
N THR A 392 22.12 -19.96 -15.92
CA THR A 392 23.13 -21.02 -15.65
C THR A 392 22.52 -22.27 -15.00
N GLY A 393 21.22 -22.24 -14.64
CA GLY A 393 20.53 -23.38 -14.03
C GLY A 393 20.91 -23.62 -12.56
N GLU A 394 21.35 -22.59 -11.85
CA GLU A 394 21.80 -22.67 -10.45
C GLU A 394 20.69 -22.38 -9.43
N LEU A 395 19.51 -21.91 -9.88
CA LEU A 395 18.34 -21.74 -9.01
C LEU A 395 17.68 -23.10 -8.72
N SER A 396 17.11 -23.27 -7.51
CA SER A 396 16.22 -24.39 -7.24
C SER A 396 14.98 -24.34 -8.15
N MET A 397 14.29 -25.46 -8.27
CA MET A 397 13.07 -25.54 -9.09
C MET A 397 12.03 -24.50 -8.62
N GLU A 398 11.84 -24.34 -7.30
CA GLU A 398 10.89 -23.41 -6.71
C GLU A 398 11.28 -21.95 -6.96
N GLN A 399 12.57 -21.62 -6.83
CA GLN A 399 13.10 -20.28 -7.12
C GLN A 399 12.98 -19.97 -8.62
N ASN A 400 13.22 -20.97 -9.46
CA ASN A 400 13.19 -20.84 -10.91
C ASN A 400 11.77 -20.65 -11.47
N ASN A 401 10.72 -21.06 -10.74
CA ASN A 401 9.32 -20.87 -11.14
C ASN A 401 8.97 -19.38 -11.36
N TRP A 402 9.64 -18.46 -10.69
CA TRP A 402 9.46 -17.03 -10.91
C TRP A 402 9.89 -16.56 -12.32
N PHE A 403 10.88 -17.25 -12.93
CA PHE A 403 11.34 -17.00 -14.29
C PHE A 403 10.65 -17.86 -15.36
N ARG A 404 9.77 -18.77 -14.94
CA ARG A 404 9.12 -19.72 -15.85
C ARG A 404 8.36 -19.00 -16.97
N THR A 405 8.58 -19.45 -18.22
CA THR A 405 7.85 -19.04 -19.40
C THR A 405 7.48 -20.30 -20.21
N PRO A 406 6.20 -20.52 -20.55
CA PRO A 406 5.03 -19.75 -20.08
C PRO A 406 4.78 -19.95 -18.57
N LYS A 407 4.30 -18.89 -17.89
CA LYS A 407 3.80 -19.05 -16.52
C LYS A 407 2.50 -19.82 -16.50
N LEU A 408 2.14 -20.46 -15.39
CA LEU A 408 0.90 -21.18 -15.28
C LEU A 408 -0.29 -20.24 -15.35
N MET A 409 -1.39 -20.65 -15.99
CA MET A 409 -2.61 -19.84 -16.07
C MET A 409 -3.29 -19.69 -14.72
N GLU A 410 -3.16 -20.71 -13.86
CA GLU A 410 -3.73 -20.74 -12.52
C GLU A 410 -2.69 -21.18 -11.50
N GLU A 411 -2.71 -20.55 -10.34
CA GLU A 411 -1.89 -20.92 -9.20
C GLU A 411 -2.74 -21.00 -7.94
N LEU A 412 -2.41 -21.91 -7.05
CA LEU A 412 -3.06 -22.07 -5.74
C LEU A 412 -2.00 -22.36 -4.69
N TYR A 413 -2.01 -21.60 -3.60
CA TYR A 413 -1.05 -21.74 -2.51
C TYR A 413 -1.74 -21.92 -1.15
N ASP A 414 -1.20 -22.79 -0.32
CA ASP A 414 -1.57 -22.95 1.09
C ASP A 414 -0.66 -22.05 1.95
N LEU A 415 -1.13 -20.86 2.28
CA LEU A 415 -0.34 -19.83 2.96
C LEU A 415 0.01 -20.17 4.42
N GLU A 416 -0.67 -21.15 5.02
CA GLU A 416 -0.36 -21.63 6.36
C GLU A 416 0.89 -22.51 6.36
N ASN A 417 1.03 -23.38 5.35
CA ASN A 417 2.14 -24.33 5.21
C ASN A 417 3.22 -23.85 4.25
N ASP A 418 2.92 -22.87 3.40
CA ASP A 418 3.81 -22.30 2.38
C ASP A 418 3.64 -20.77 2.31
N PRO A 419 4.08 -20.03 3.33
CA PRO A 419 3.90 -18.58 3.41
C PRO A 419 4.67 -17.79 2.34
N PHE A 420 5.60 -18.45 1.64
CA PHE A 420 6.36 -17.85 0.54
C PHE A 420 5.90 -18.29 -0.86
N GLU A 421 4.79 -19.06 -0.95
CA GLU A 421 4.15 -19.43 -2.22
C GLU A 421 5.11 -20.11 -3.21
N LEU A 422 5.83 -21.12 -2.73
CA LEU A 422 6.80 -21.89 -3.52
C LEU A 422 6.17 -23.11 -4.20
N LYS A 423 5.13 -23.70 -3.57
CA LYS A 423 4.50 -24.94 -4.02
C LYS A 423 3.10 -24.67 -4.58
N ASN A 424 2.99 -24.59 -5.90
CA ASN A 424 1.69 -24.44 -6.55
C ASN A 424 0.89 -25.75 -6.47
N LEU A 425 -0.35 -25.66 -5.95
CA LEU A 425 -1.29 -26.76 -5.75
C LEU A 425 -2.41 -26.80 -6.81
N SER A 426 -2.40 -25.91 -7.80
CA SER A 426 -3.52 -25.75 -8.76
C SER A 426 -3.80 -26.98 -9.61
N GLU A 427 -2.81 -27.82 -9.84
CA GLU A 427 -2.92 -29.07 -10.61
C GLU A 427 -3.20 -30.31 -9.73
N ASN A 428 -3.18 -30.19 -8.39
CA ASN A 428 -3.48 -31.31 -7.49
C ASN A 428 -5.01 -31.47 -7.33
N PRO A 429 -5.59 -32.62 -7.74
CA PRO A 429 -7.05 -32.86 -7.69
C PRO A 429 -7.67 -32.72 -6.30
N GLU A 430 -6.92 -32.94 -5.23
CA GLU A 430 -7.40 -32.80 -3.86
C GLU A 430 -7.84 -31.37 -3.54
N TYR A 431 -7.30 -30.38 -4.23
CA TYR A 431 -7.57 -28.96 -4.02
C TYR A 431 -8.57 -28.36 -5.02
N ASN A 432 -9.09 -29.14 -5.99
CA ASN A 432 -10.00 -28.62 -7.02
C ASN A 432 -11.19 -27.87 -6.43
N ARG A 433 -11.84 -28.40 -5.38
CA ARG A 433 -12.98 -27.73 -4.73
C ARG A 433 -12.62 -26.36 -4.16
N ILE A 434 -11.43 -26.24 -3.58
CA ILE A 434 -10.93 -24.97 -3.00
C ILE A 434 -10.63 -24.00 -4.15
N LYS A 435 -9.92 -24.46 -5.17
CA LYS A 435 -9.60 -23.68 -6.36
C LYS A 435 -10.86 -23.13 -7.03
N ASP A 436 -11.85 -24.00 -7.29
CA ASP A 436 -13.12 -23.62 -7.92
C ASP A 436 -13.92 -22.60 -7.10
N ASN A 437 -13.90 -22.72 -5.77
CA ASN A 437 -14.54 -21.76 -4.88
C ASN A 437 -13.87 -20.38 -4.97
N LEU A 438 -12.55 -20.32 -4.84
CA LEU A 438 -11.79 -19.07 -4.92
C LEU A 438 -11.91 -18.43 -6.31
N SER A 439 -11.85 -19.24 -7.37
CA SER A 439 -12.07 -18.78 -8.74
C SER A 439 -13.43 -18.08 -8.90
N LYS A 440 -14.51 -18.66 -8.37
CA LYS A 440 -15.86 -18.04 -8.38
C LYS A 440 -15.92 -16.74 -7.56
N GLN A 441 -15.25 -16.68 -6.41
CA GLN A 441 -15.16 -15.44 -5.62
C GLN A 441 -14.43 -14.34 -6.41
N LEU A 442 -13.36 -14.72 -7.13
CA LEU A 442 -12.65 -13.80 -7.98
C LEU A 442 -13.54 -13.28 -9.13
N ASP A 443 -14.28 -14.15 -9.80
CA ASP A 443 -15.19 -13.77 -10.90
C ASP A 443 -16.27 -12.80 -10.40
N SER A 444 -16.91 -13.11 -9.28
CA SER A 444 -17.92 -12.23 -8.67
C SER A 444 -17.35 -10.86 -8.30
N TRP A 445 -16.10 -10.81 -7.78
CA TRP A 445 -15.46 -9.55 -7.46
C TRP A 445 -15.15 -8.73 -8.72
N LEU A 446 -14.62 -9.37 -9.78
CA LEU A 446 -14.30 -8.69 -11.05
C LEU A 446 -15.53 -8.07 -11.71
N GLU A 447 -16.68 -8.75 -11.63
CA GLU A 447 -17.96 -8.22 -12.09
C GLU A 447 -18.41 -7.02 -11.24
N ASN A 448 -18.31 -7.14 -9.92
CA ASN A 448 -18.76 -6.09 -8.99
C ASN A 448 -17.95 -4.81 -9.09
N ILE A 449 -16.65 -4.88 -9.41
CA ILE A 449 -15.78 -3.71 -9.52
C ILE A 449 -15.76 -3.11 -10.92
N ASP A 450 -16.40 -3.74 -11.92
CA ASP A 450 -16.28 -3.41 -13.34
C ASP A 450 -14.82 -3.30 -13.81
N ASP A 451 -14.08 -4.44 -13.75
CA ASP A 451 -12.63 -4.50 -14.01
C ASP A 451 -12.27 -3.92 -15.40
N LEU A 452 -11.85 -2.66 -15.43
CA LEU A 452 -11.37 -1.98 -16.64
C LEU A 452 -10.08 -2.57 -17.21
N GLY A 453 -9.32 -3.36 -16.41
CA GLY A 453 -8.12 -4.07 -16.91
C GLY A 453 -8.43 -5.17 -17.95
N ARG A 454 -9.72 -5.51 -18.17
CA ARG A 454 -10.15 -6.35 -19.28
C ARG A 454 -10.12 -5.63 -20.64
N ILE A 455 -10.13 -4.30 -20.63
CA ILE A 455 -10.17 -3.47 -21.83
C ILE A 455 -8.73 -3.29 -22.34
N PRO A 456 -8.45 -3.55 -23.62
CA PRO A 456 -7.14 -3.24 -24.19
C PRO A 456 -6.73 -1.78 -23.92
N GLU A 457 -5.48 -1.53 -23.59
CA GLU A 457 -5.05 -0.22 -23.09
C GLU A 457 -5.30 0.93 -24.06
N LEU A 458 -5.19 0.70 -25.39
CA LEU A 458 -5.50 1.71 -26.41
C LEU A 458 -7.00 2.08 -26.41
N GLU A 459 -7.88 1.11 -26.19
CA GLU A 459 -9.33 1.37 -26.04
C GLU A 459 -9.61 2.10 -24.73
N LEU A 460 -8.98 1.67 -23.64
CA LEU A 460 -9.08 2.32 -22.34
C LEU A 460 -8.64 3.80 -22.43
N TYR A 461 -7.55 4.08 -23.13
CA TYR A 461 -7.11 5.46 -23.39
C TYR A 461 -8.20 6.30 -24.05
N ASN A 462 -8.93 5.76 -25.02
CA ASN A 462 -10.03 6.48 -25.68
C ASN A 462 -11.21 6.75 -24.74
N LEU A 463 -11.42 5.91 -23.73
CA LEU A 463 -12.49 6.04 -22.75
C LEU A 463 -12.17 7.03 -21.63
N ILE A 464 -10.95 6.98 -21.07
CA ILE A 464 -10.61 7.69 -19.83
C ILE A 464 -9.37 8.58 -19.91
N GLY A 465 -8.60 8.52 -20.99
CA GLY A 465 -7.28 9.16 -21.14
C GLY A 465 -7.28 10.53 -21.83
N LYS A 466 -8.43 11.10 -22.13
CA LYS A 466 -8.55 12.39 -22.86
C LYS A 466 -8.65 13.58 -21.93
#